data_90359d8a1cf4938421e8f5d42c8132d8
#
_entry.id   90359d8a1cf4938421e8f5d42c8132d8
#
_cell.length_a   1.000
_cell.length_b   1.000
_cell.length_c   1.000
_cell.angle_alpha   90.00
_cell.angle_beta   90.00
_cell.angle_gamma   90.00
#
_symmetry.space_group_name_H-M   'P 1'
#
loop_
_entity.id
_entity.type
_entity.pdbx_description
1 polymer ?
#
loop_
_entity_poly.entity_id
_entity_poly.type
_entity_poly.pdbx_seq_one_letter_code
_entity_poly.pdbx_strand_id
1 'polypeptide(L)'
;MKTFEQMIDGYRNFRAGDWHEERERWAQLAEGQSPQVMVISCSDSRVDPAQILDVAPGEIFVVRNVAALVPPFETTPGRHGVSAAVEFAVQFLKVKEILVMGHGLCGGCKAALTQDLHGNEIGEGGFVAHWVDMLDEAREPIAAKLGTDGREAELAMELEAVKVSLANLMTFPYVADKVASGELSLHGGHFAISDGVLRVLDKEIGEFKPAA
;
A
#
# COMPACT_ATOMS: atom_id res chain seq x y z
N MET A 1 8.33 22.39 7.36
CA MET A 1 7.14 21.79 6.74
C MET A 1 6.43 22.87 5.93
N LYS A 2 5.90 22.51 4.74
CA LYS A 2 5.22 23.48 3.86
C LYS A 2 3.82 23.80 4.39
N THR A 3 3.42 25.08 4.34
CA THR A 3 2.03 25.51 4.55
C THR A 3 1.21 25.26 3.29
N PHE A 4 -0.13 25.40 3.40
CA PHE A 4 -1.01 25.29 2.22
C PHE A 4 -0.67 26.33 1.15
N GLU A 5 -0.35 27.57 1.54
CA GLU A 5 0.07 28.63 0.60
C GLU A 5 1.35 28.23 -0.16
N GLN A 6 2.33 27.67 0.56
CA GLN A 6 3.55 27.15 -0.07
C GLN A 6 3.30 25.94 -1.00
N MET A 7 2.25 25.17 -0.75
CA MET A 7 1.80 24.12 -1.68
C MET A 7 1.20 24.72 -2.96
N ILE A 8 0.44 25.84 -2.83
CA ILE A 8 -0.07 26.56 -4.01
C ILE A 8 1.07 27.14 -4.83
N ASP A 9 2.12 27.65 -4.20
CA ASP A 9 3.32 28.09 -4.93
C ASP A 9 4.01 26.92 -5.63
N GLY A 10 4.07 25.75 -4.99
CA GLY A 10 4.52 24.51 -5.61
C GLY A 10 3.70 24.14 -6.86
N TYR A 11 2.37 24.25 -6.78
CA TYR A 11 1.50 24.04 -7.96
C TYR A 11 1.77 25.04 -9.09
N ARG A 12 2.03 26.31 -8.76
CA ARG A 12 2.38 27.33 -9.77
C ARG A 12 3.69 26.96 -10.50
N ASN A 13 4.68 26.50 -9.75
CA ASN A 13 5.94 26.03 -10.31
C ASN A 13 5.74 24.80 -11.21
N PHE A 14 5.00 23.79 -10.75
CA PHE A 14 4.63 22.62 -11.54
C PHE A 14 3.94 23.02 -12.86
N ARG A 15 2.97 23.95 -12.79
CA ARG A 15 2.24 24.38 -13.99
C ARG A 15 3.13 25.15 -14.98
N ALA A 16 4.08 25.95 -14.48
CA ALA A 16 4.98 26.73 -15.31
C ALA A 16 6.16 25.90 -15.89
N GLY A 17 6.59 24.86 -15.18
CA GLY A 17 7.65 23.93 -15.58
C GLY A 17 7.07 22.62 -16.13
N ASP A 18 7.07 21.58 -15.31
CA ASP A 18 6.82 20.18 -15.69
C ASP A 18 5.55 19.98 -16.54
N TRP A 19 4.43 20.62 -16.14
CA TRP A 19 3.19 20.50 -16.90
C TRP A 19 3.29 21.13 -18.28
N HIS A 20 4.02 22.24 -18.41
CA HIS A 20 4.20 22.92 -19.68
C HIS A 20 5.19 22.17 -20.57
N GLU A 21 6.24 21.61 -20.00
CA GLU A 21 7.27 20.84 -20.70
C GLU A 21 6.72 19.50 -21.18
N GLU A 22 5.84 18.86 -20.39
CA GLU A 22 5.21 17.56 -20.70
C GLU A 22 3.81 17.70 -21.31
N ARG A 23 3.48 18.80 -22.00
CA ARG A 23 2.13 19.07 -22.50
C ARG A 23 1.54 17.95 -23.36
N GLU A 24 2.34 17.30 -24.17
CA GLU A 24 1.89 16.19 -25.03
C GLU A 24 1.44 15.00 -24.17
N ARG A 25 2.19 14.67 -23.13
CA ARG A 25 1.83 13.62 -22.17
C ARG A 25 0.51 13.96 -21.47
N TRP A 26 0.38 15.17 -20.95
CA TRP A 26 -0.82 15.61 -20.26
C TRP A 26 -2.05 15.64 -21.19
N ALA A 27 -1.87 15.96 -22.45
CA ALA A 27 -2.95 15.89 -23.45
C ALA A 27 -3.43 14.43 -23.67
N GLN A 28 -2.51 13.48 -23.76
CA GLN A 28 -2.83 12.05 -23.83
C GLN A 28 -3.55 11.55 -22.57
N LEU A 29 -3.06 11.94 -21.39
CA LEU A 29 -3.68 11.56 -20.12
C LEU A 29 -5.06 12.16 -19.92
N ALA A 30 -5.38 13.29 -20.54
CA ALA A 30 -6.71 13.89 -20.51
C ALA A 30 -7.76 13.05 -21.28
N GLU A 31 -7.34 12.21 -22.23
CA GLU A 31 -8.21 11.30 -22.97
C GLU A 31 -8.51 10.01 -22.20
N GLY A 32 -7.67 9.65 -21.20
CA GLY A 32 -7.86 8.46 -20.36
C GLY A 32 -6.58 7.99 -19.69
N GLN A 33 -6.69 6.88 -18.98
CA GLN A 33 -5.56 6.22 -18.32
C GLN A 33 -5.57 4.72 -18.59
N SER A 34 -4.40 4.13 -18.72
CA SER A 34 -4.23 2.68 -18.89
C SER A 34 -2.99 2.16 -18.14
N PRO A 35 -2.93 2.37 -16.80
CA PRO A 35 -1.80 1.90 -16.00
C PRO A 35 -1.73 0.37 -16.05
N GLN A 36 -0.51 -0.16 -16.09
CA GLN A 36 -0.31 -1.60 -16.06
C GLN A 36 -0.19 -2.14 -14.62
N VAL A 37 0.14 -1.27 -13.68
CA VAL A 37 0.40 -1.64 -12.28
C VAL A 37 -0.53 -0.87 -11.35
N MET A 38 -1.14 -1.60 -10.40
CA MET A 38 -1.73 -1.01 -9.21
C MET A 38 -0.73 -1.08 -8.06
N VAL A 39 -0.58 0.01 -7.31
CA VAL A 39 0.21 0.05 -6.08
C VAL A 39 -0.69 0.32 -4.89
N ILE A 40 -0.63 -0.55 -3.89
CA ILE A 40 -1.29 -0.37 -2.59
C ILE A 40 -0.19 -0.07 -1.59
N SER A 41 -0.18 1.15 -1.03
CA SER A 41 0.89 1.60 -0.14
C SER A 41 0.37 2.34 1.09
N CYS A 42 1.27 2.60 2.04
CA CYS A 42 0.90 3.34 3.24
C CYS A 42 0.64 4.83 2.95
N SER A 43 -0.27 5.42 3.75
CA SER A 43 -0.52 6.87 3.75
C SER A 43 0.62 7.68 4.39
N ASP A 44 1.63 7.03 4.95
CA ASP A 44 2.79 7.66 5.58
C ASP A 44 3.48 8.63 4.63
N SER A 45 3.69 9.87 5.10
CA SER A 45 4.22 10.97 4.28
C SER A 45 5.67 10.76 3.80
N ARG A 46 6.37 9.77 4.33
CA ARG A 46 7.77 9.46 4.01
C ARG A 46 7.93 8.46 2.86
N VAL A 47 6.81 7.86 2.41
CA VAL A 47 6.84 6.77 1.43
C VAL A 47 5.86 7.03 0.29
N ASP A 48 6.21 7.92 -0.60
CA ASP A 48 5.44 8.14 -1.83
C ASP A 48 5.86 7.13 -2.89
N PRO A 49 4.96 6.27 -3.38
CA PRO A 49 5.32 5.24 -4.34
C PRO A 49 5.79 5.81 -5.68
N ALA A 50 5.26 6.94 -6.12
CA ALA A 50 5.70 7.53 -7.38
C ALA A 50 7.15 8.00 -7.31
N GLN A 51 7.55 8.57 -6.16
CA GLN A 51 8.93 9.00 -5.94
C GLN A 51 9.88 7.81 -5.78
N ILE A 52 9.48 6.78 -5.00
CA ILE A 52 10.34 5.63 -4.69
C ILE A 52 10.57 4.75 -5.93
N LEU A 53 9.55 4.60 -6.76
CA LEU A 53 9.59 3.73 -7.94
C LEU A 53 9.94 4.48 -9.24
N ASP A 54 10.23 5.78 -9.14
CA ASP A 54 10.58 6.65 -10.28
C ASP A 54 9.57 6.54 -11.43
N VAL A 55 8.30 6.68 -11.10
CA VAL A 55 7.20 6.59 -12.07
C VAL A 55 6.50 7.93 -12.25
N ALA A 56 6.07 8.19 -13.45
CA ALA A 56 5.43 9.43 -13.82
C ALA A 56 3.89 9.33 -13.80
N PRO A 57 3.17 10.47 -13.87
CA PRO A 57 1.70 10.47 -13.93
C PRO A 57 1.15 9.56 -15.01
N GLY A 58 0.14 8.75 -14.65
CA GLY A 58 -0.53 7.80 -15.55
C GLY A 58 0.06 6.40 -15.60
N GLU A 59 1.26 6.17 -15.06
CA GLU A 59 1.95 4.88 -15.13
C GLU A 59 1.48 3.88 -14.09
N ILE A 60 1.05 4.36 -12.91
CA ILE A 60 0.51 3.51 -11.85
C ILE A 60 -0.85 3.99 -11.37
N PHE A 61 -1.70 3.05 -10.94
CA PHE A 61 -2.94 3.32 -10.22
C PHE A 61 -2.69 3.10 -8.73
N VAL A 62 -2.87 4.13 -7.90
CA VAL A 62 -2.44 4.10 -6.49
C VAL A 62 -3.62 4.19 -5.54
N VAL A 63 -3.63 3.32 -4.52
CA VAL A 63 -4.41 3.50 -3.30
C VAL A 63 -3.48 3.55 -2.10
N ARG A 64 -3.72 4.50 -1.20
CA ARG A 64 -2.94 4.65 0.04
C ARG A 64 -3.85 4.61 1.25
N ASN A 65 -3.47 3.80 2.23
CA ASN A 65 -4.19 3.66 3.50
C ASN A 65 -3.22 3.41 4.67
N VAL A 66 -3.72 3.32 5.89
CA VAL A 66 -2.87 2.99 7.05
C VAL A 66 -2.32 1.57 6.91
N ALA A 67 -1.01 1.43 7.01
CA ALA A 67 -0.24 0.16 6.95
C ALA A 67 -0.30 -0.59 5.60
N ALA A 68 -0.76 0.03 4.51
CA ALA A 68 -0.88 -0.61 3.18
C ALA A 68 -1.74 -1.89 3.19
N LEU A 69 -2.78 -1.92 4.01
CA LEU A 69 -3.63 -3.11 4.20
C LEU A 69 -4.70 -3.24 3.12
N VAL A 70 -5.01 -4.49 2.81
CA VAL A 70 -6.15 -4.89 2.00
C VAL A 70 -7.08 -5.71 2.88
N PRO A 71 -8.37 -5.31 3.04
CA PRO A 71 -9.33 -6.15 3.74
C PRO A 71 -9.69 -7.38 2.91
N PRO A 72 -10.14 -8.49 3.54
CA PRO A 72 -10.66 -9.63 2.79
C PRO A 72 -11.91 -9.22 1.97
N PHE A 73 -12.20 -10.00 0.94
CA PHE A 73 -13.42 -9.80 0.15
C PHE A 73 -14.65 -10.04 1.03
N GLU A 74 -15.51 -9.05 1.07
CA GLU A 74 -16.79 -9.13 1.77
C GLU A 74 -17.90 -8.41 1.00
N THR A 75 -19.13 -8.85 1.16
CA THR A 75 -20.32 -8.28 0.49
C THR A 75 -21.26 -7.58 1.46
N THR A 76 -20.82 -7.34 2.69
CA THR A 76 -21.61 -6.64 3.70
C THR A 76 -21.92 -5.20 3.27
N PRO A 77 -23.10 -4.66 3.61
CA PRO A 77 -23.37 -3.26 3.31
C PRO A 77 -22.37 -2.33 3.98
N GLY A 78 -21.70 -1.47 3.20
CA GLY A 78 -20.71 -0.55 3.74
C GLY A 78 -20.02 0.26 2.64
N ARG A 79 -19.00 1.00 3.04
CA ARG A 79 -18.16 1.81 2.13
C ARG A 79 -16.76 1.21 2.09
N HIS A 80 -16.52 0.35 1.12
CA HIS A 80 -15.31 -0.46 0.96
C HIS A 80 -14.32 0.21 0.00
N GLY A 81 -13.66 1.27 0.45
CA GLY A 81 -12.82 2.11 -0.43
C GLY A 81 -11.65 1.38 -1.06
N VAL A 82 -10.96 0.51 -0.31
CA VAL A 82 -9.85 -0.29 -0.86
C VAL A 82 -10.37 -1.35 -1.84
N SER A 83 -11.43 -2.07 -1.47
CA SER A 83 -12.06 -3.07 -2.34
C SER A 83 -12.56 -2.47 -3.65
N ALA A 84 -13.17 -1.27 -3.59
CA ALA A 84 -13.59 -0.53 -4.79
C ALA A 84 -12.41 -0.15 -5.69
N ALA A 85 -11.28 0.24 -5.11
CA ALA A 85 -10.07 0.55 -5.87
C ALA A 85 -9.47 -0.71 -6.53
N VAL A 86 -9.45 -1.85 -5.80
CA VAL A 86 -9.01 -3.15 -6.35
C VAL A 86 -9.94 -3.57 -7.51
N GLU A 87 -11.24 -3.49 -7.33
CA GLU A 87 -12.20 -3.82 -8.38
C GLU A 87 -12.00 -2.94 -9.61
N PHE A 88 -11.88 -1.63 -9.41
CA PHE A 88 -11.68 -0.69 -10.52
C PHE A 88 -10.38 -0.98 -11.28
N ALA A 89 -9.28 -1.22 -10.57
CA ALA A 89 -8.00 -1.53 -11.18
C ALA A 89 -8.05 -2.84 -11.98
N VAL A 90 -8.60 -3.90 -11.40
CA VAL A 90 -8.58 -5.25 -12.00
C VAL A 90 -9.64 -5.44 -13.08
N GLN A 91 -10.85 -4.92 -12.87
CA GLN A 91 -11.98 -5.17 -13.77
C GLN A 91 -12.11 -4.11 -14.87
N PHE A 92 -11.84 -2.85 -14.56
CA PHE A 92 -12.04 -1.73 -15.49
C PHE A 92 -10.73 -1.29 -16.15
N LEU A 93 -9.68 -1.02 -15.39
CA LEU A 93 -8.37 -0.64 -15.94
C LEU A 93 -7.58 -1.85 -16.46
N LYS A 94 -7.90 -3.06 -15.99
CA LYS A 94 -7.28 -4.32 -16.41
C LYS A 94 -5.76 -4.32 -16.19
N VAL A 95 -5.34 -3.82 -15.03
CA VAL A 95 -3.94 -3.86 -14.63
C VAL A 95 -3.41 -5.28 -14.71
N LYS A 96 -2.12 -5.42 -14.98
CA LYS A 96 -1.44 -6.71 -15.09
C LYS A 96 -0.73 -7.11 -13.81
N GLU A 97 -0.49 -6.14 -12.94
CA GLU A 97 0.30 -6.34 -11.72
C GLU A 97 -0.30 -5.54 -10.56
N ILE A 98 -0.24 -6.11 -9.36
CA ILE A 98 -0.54 -5.42 -8.11
C ILE A 98 0.67 -5.52 -7.21
N LEU A 99 1.19 -4.39 -6.76
CA LEU A 99 2.22 -4.29 -5.74
C LEU A 99 1.61 -3.83 -4.41
N VAL A 100 1.73 -4.64 -3.37
CA VAL A 100 1.52 -4.20 -1.98
C VAL A 100 2.87 -3.76 -1.43
N MET A 101 3.02 -2.45 -1.14
CA MET A 101 4.26 -1.86 -0.68
C MET A 101 4.15 -1.37 0.77
N GLY A 102 4.62 -2.19 1.71
CA GLY A 102 4.85 -1.82 3.09
C GLY A 102 6.13 -0.98 3.25
N HIS A 103 6.37 -0.52 4.47
CA HIS A 103 7.57 0.28 4.75
C HIS A 103 8.05 0.15 6.19
N GLY A 104 9.30 0.49 6.41
CA GLY A 104 9.92 0.54 7.72
C GLY A 104 9.36 1.65 8.63
N LEU A 105 9.33 1.40 9.94
CA LEU A 105 8.84 2.33 10.96
C LEU A 105 7.37 2.74 10.74
N CYS A 106 6.54 1.80 10.30
CA CYS A 106 5.12 2.03 10.04
C CYS A 106 4.33 2.14 11.34
N GLY A 107 3.70 3.32 11.56
CA GLY A 107 2.89 3.56 12.76
C GLY A 107 1.67 2.64 12.86
N GLY A 108 1.06 2.26 11.73
CA GLY A 108 -0.07 1.33 11.71
C GLY A 108 0.34 -0.11 12.07
N CYS A 109 1.48 -0.60 11.56
CA CYS A 109 2.01 -1.91 11.95
C CYS A 109 2.44 -1.92 13.42
N LYS A 110 3.01 -0.82 13.92
CA LYS A 110 3.33 -0.68 15.34
C LYS A 110 2.08 -0.72 16.21
N ALA A 111 1.02 0.01 15.84
CA ALA A 111 -0.25 0.00 16.57
C ALA A 111 -0.88 -1.41 16.61
N ALA A 112 -0.80 -2.17 15.50
CA ALA A 112 -1.21 -3.57 15.48
C ALA A 112 -0.37 -4.42 16.43
N LEU A 113 0.95 -4.26 16.42
CA LEU A 113 1.88 -5.05 17.25
C LEU A 113 1.67 -4.80 18.75
N THR A 114 1.62 -3.53 19.17
CA THR A 114 1.51 -3.11 20.57
C THR A 114 0.11 -3.22 21.12
N GLN A 115 -0.92 -3.12 20.25
CA GLN A 115 -2.34 -2.99 20.60
C GLN A 115 -2.65 -1.77 21.49
N ASP A 116 -1.82 -0.73 21.45
CA ASP A 116 -1.98 0.48 22.26
C ASP A 116 -3.31 1.23 22.02
N LEU A 117 -3.93 1.02 20.85
CA LEU A 117 -5.20 1.64 20.50
C LEU A 117 -6.40 0.71 20.71
N HIS A 118 -6.18 -0.52 21.17
CA HIS A 118 -7.25 -1.50 21.37
C HIS A 118 -8.19 -1.06 22.50
N GLY A 119 -9.49 -1.07 22.20
CA GLY A 119 -10.53 -0.62 23.15
C GLY A 119 -10.77 0.89 23.18
N ASN A 120 -10.07 1.68 22.36
CA ASN A 120 -10.35 3.10 22.24
C ASN A 120 -11.68 3.37 21.52
N GLU A 121 -12.33 4.48 21.90
CA GLU A 121 -13.54 4.94 21.24
C GLU A 121 -13.29 5.36 19.79
N ILE A 122 -14.33 5.26 18.95
CA ILE A 122 -14.31 5.76 17.57
C ILE A 122 -14.05 7.27 17.57
N GLY A 123 -13.01 7.69 16.84
CA GLY A 123 -12.54 9.09 16.84
C GLY A 123 -11.40 9.36 17.82
N GLU A 124 -11.14 8.45 18.76
CA GLU A 124 -10.03 8.53 19.73
C GLU A 124 -8.98 7.42 19.51
N GLY A 125 -8.93 6.89 18.29
CA GLY A 125 -8.05 5.78 17.90
C GLY A 125 -8.81 4.51 17.51
N GLY A 126 -10.10 4.39 17.84
CA GLY A 126 -10.91 3.21 17.55
C GLY A 126 -11.03 2.88 16.06
N PHE A 127 -11.04 3.87 15.17
CA PHE A 127 -10.98 3.60 13.72
C PHE A 127 -9.68 2.93 13.30
N VAL A 128 -8.56 3.35 13.87
CA VAL A 128 -7.25 2.76 13.55
C VAL A 128 -7.16 1.36 14.14
N ALA A 129 -7.57 1.20 15.41
CA ALA A 129 -7.59 -0.10 16.07
C ALA A 129 -8.38 -1.12 15.28
N HIS A 130 -9.62 -0.79 14.89
CA HIS A 130 -10.48 -1.67 14.10
C HIS A 130 -9.95 -1.94 12.67
N TRP A 131 -9.19 -1.00 12.10
CA TRP A 131 -8.57 -1.18 10.80
C TRP A 131 -7.38 -2.13 10.85
N VAL A 132 -6.56 -2.06 11.90
CA VAL A 132 -5.36 -2.89 12.03
C VAL A 132 -5.61 -4.24 12.71
N ASP A 133 -6.83 -4.52 13.22
CA ASP A 133 -7.21 -5.83 13.77
C ASP A 133 -7.15 -6.96 12.74
N MET A 134 -7.19 -6.64 11.46
CA MET A 134 -6.86 -7.57 10.36
C MET A 134 -5.50 -8.26 10.53
N LEU A 135 -4.64 -7.71 11.36
CA LEU A 135 -3.29 -8.24 11.63
C LEU A 135 -3.20 -9.05 12.92
N ASP A 136 -4.29 -9.21 13.67
CA ASP A 136 -4.26 -9.86 14.99
C ASP A 136 -3.77 -11.31 14.94
N GLU A 137 -4.23 -12.10 13.97
CA GLU A 137 -3.76 -13.47 13.78
C GLU A 137 -2.26 -13.54 13.43
N ALA A 138 -1.80 -12.63 12.60
CA ALA A 138 -0.40 -12.55 12.19
C ALA A 138 0.51 -12.02 13.32
N ARG A 139 -0.05 -11.20 14.21
CA ARG A 139 0.63 -10.65 15.39
C ARG A 139 0.99 -11.72 16.41
N GLU A 140 0.12 -12.69 16.66
CA GLU A 140 0.27 -13.68 17.74
C GLU A 140 1.63 -14.39 17.72
N PRO A 141 2.09 -15.02 16.62
CA PRO A 141 3.38 -15.68 16.59
C PRO A 141 4.57 -14.72 16.71
N ILE A 142 4.42 -13.49 16.20
CA ILE A 142 5.46 -12.45 16.30
C ILE A 142 5.62 -12.02 17.76
N ALA A 143 4.51 -11.68 18.42
CA ALA A 143 4.50 -11.28 19.82
C ALA A 143 5.02 -12.39 20.75
N ALA A 144 4.66 -13.65 20.47
CA ALA A 144 5.13 -14.79 21.26
C ALA A 144 6.65 -15.03 21.13
N LYS A 145 7.23 -14.76 19.95
CA LYS A 145 8.65 -15.03 19.67
C LYS A 145 9.55 -13.84 19.95
N LEU A 146 9.12 -12.64 19.62
CA LEU A 146 9.95 -11.41 19.60
C LEU A 146 9.48 -10.37 20.63
N GLY A 147 8.33 -10.57 21.26
CA GLY A 147 7.67 -9.56 22.07
C GLY A 147 6.89 -8.55 21.23
N THR A 148 6.41 -7.50 21.89
CA THR A 148 5.61 -6.43 21.24
C THR A 148 6.38 -5.12 21.09
N ASP A 149 7.68 -5.13 21.34
CA ASP A 149 8.55 -3.95 21.36
C ASP A 149 9.87 -4.23 20.64
N GLY A 150 10.48 -3.15 20.12
CA GLY A 150 11.79 -3.23 19.50
C GLY A 150 11.76 -3.45 18.00
N ARG A 151 12.86 -3.08 17.34
CA ARG A 151 12.93 -3.01 15.86
C ARG A 151 12.73 -4.36 15.17
N GLU A 152 13.16 -5.45 15.78
CA GLU A 152 13.01 -6.79 15.20
C GLU A 152 11.55 -7.21 15.14
N ALA A 153 10.78 -7.01 16.20
CA ALA A 153 9.35 -7.29 16.25
C ALA A 153 8.57 -6.36 15.32
N GLU A 154 8.89 -5.06 15.29
CA GLU A 154 8.28 -4.09 14.37
C GLU A 154 8.52 -4.49 12.91
N LEU A 155 9.77 -4.84 12.54
CA LEU A 155 10.09 -5.28 11.17
C LEU A 155 9.34 -6.56 10.80
N ALA A 156 9.28 -7.53 11.69
CA ALA A 156 8.52 -8.76 11.45
C ALA A 156 7.05 -8.45 11.17
N MET A 157 6.43 -7.53 11.93
CA MET A 157 5.05 -7.10 11.74
C MET A 157 4.84 -6.35 10.42
N GLU A 158 5.79 -5.49 10.04
CA GLU A 158 5.76 -4.76 8.77
C GLU A 158 5.79 -5.70 7.56
N LEU A 159 6.65 -6.72 7.61
CA LEU A 159 6.77 -7.72 6.54
C LEU A 159 5.54 -8.64 6.47
N GLU A 160 5.01 -9.01 7.63
CA GLU A 160 3.83 -9.87 7.70
C GLU A 160 2.56 -9.15 7.24
N ALA A 161 2.40 -7.86 7.53
CA ALA A 161 1.30 -7.04 7.02
C ALA A 161 1.20 -7.04 5.49
N VAL A 162 2.34 -7.06 4.80
CA VAL A 162 2.37 -7.20 3.32
C VAL A 162 1.84 -8.58 2.90
N LYS A 163 2.25 -9.65 3.58
CA LYS A 163 1.80 -11.02 3.26
C LYS A 163 0.31 -11.19 3.53
N VAL A 164 -0.20 -10.67 4.66
CA VAL A 164 -1.64 -10.66 4.97
C VAL A 164 -2.43 -9.95 3.87
N SER A 165 -1.98 -8.78 3.44
CA SER A 165 -2.63 -8.03 2.36
C SER A 165 -2.62 -8.79 1.02
N LEU A 166 -1.53 -9.49 0.70
CA LEU A 166 -1.47 -10.35 -0.49
C LEU A 166 -2.41 -11.56 -0.39
N ALA A 167 -2.51 -12.18 0.78
CA ALA A 167 -3.45 -13.27 1.03
C ALA A 167 -4.90 -12.78 0.92
N ASN A 168 -5.21 -11.61 1.46
CA ASN A 168 -6.53 -10.99 1.37
C ASN A 168 -6.90 -10.63 -0.08
N LEU A 169 -5.95 -10.18 -0.92
CA LEU A 169 -6.20 -9.99 -2.36
C LEU A 169 -6.69 -11.28 -3.04
N MET A 170 -6.17 -12.43 -2.64
CA MET A 170 -6.60 -13.73 -3.19
C MET A 170 -8.00 -14.15 -2.75
N THR A 171 -8.62 -13.49 -1.77
CA THR A 171 -10.02 -13.74 -1.39
C THR A 171 -11.02 -13.11 -2.37
N PHE A 172 -10.57 -12.14 -3.18
CA PHE A 172 -11.39 -11.53 -4.23
C PHE A 172 -11.51 -12.50 -5.43
N PRO A 173 -12.70 -13.01 -5.78
CA PRO A 173 -12.83 -14.04 -6.81
C PRO A 173 -12.19 -13.65 -8.14
N TYR A 174 -12.44 -12.42 -8.59
CA TYR A 174 -11.91 -11.92 -9.87
C TYR A 174 -10.39 -11.67 -9.85
N VAL A 175 -9.77 -11.49 -8.67
CA VAL A 175 -8.30 -11.44 -8.52
C VAL A 175 -7.76 -12.87 -8.60
N ALA A 176 -8.33 -13.80 -7.82
CA ALA A 176 -7.91 -15.19 -7.80
C ALA A 176 -7.98 -15.84 -9.19
N ASP A 177 -9.09 -15.63 -9.91
CA ASP A 177 -9.28 -16.14 -11.28
C ASP A 177 -8.21 -15.62 -12.25
N LYS A 178 -7.89 -14.32 -12.20
CA LYS A 178 -6.88 -13.71 -13.07
C LYS A 178 -5.44 -14.12 -12.69
N VAL A 179 -5.17 -14.33 -11.41
CA VAL A 179 -3.88 -14.89 -10.98
C VAL A 179 -3.74 -16.33 -11.46
N ALA A 180 -4.78 -17.14 -11.33
CA ALA A 180 -4.79 -18.53 -11.78
C ALA A 180 -4.63 -18.67 -13.31
N SER A 181 -5.20 -17.72 -14.09
CA SER A 181 -5.04 -17.68 -15.55
C SER A 181 -3.70 -17.08 -16.02
N GLY A 182 -2.90 -16.49 -15.11
CA GLY A 182 -1.67 -15.79 -15.45
C GLY A 182 -1.87 -14.39 -16.05
N GLU A 183 -3.11 -13.85 -15.99
CA GLU A 183 -3.42 -12.50 -16.46
C GLU A 183 -3.04 -11.40 -15.47
N LEU A 184 -2.88 -11.75 -14.19
CA LEU A 184 -2.55 -10.84 -13.10
C LEU A 184 -1.45 -11.43 -12.22
N SER A 185 -0.46 -10.61 -11.86
CA SER A 185 0.60 -10.95 -10.92
C SER A 185 0.49 -10.11 -9.66
N LEU A 186 0.68 -10.73 -8.48
CA LEU A 186 0.73 -10.03 -7.20
C LEU A 186 2.17 -9.94 -6.73
N HIS A 187 2.58 -8.82 -6.16
CA HIS A 187 3.94 -8.60 -5.65
C HIS A 187 3.88 -7.99 -4.24
N GLY A 188 4.80 -8.39 -3.38
CA GLY A 188 5.02 -7.78 -2.07
C GLY A 188 6.33 -7.02 -2.06
N GLY A 189 6.31 -5.79 -1.57
CA GLY A 189 7.48 -4.96 -1.37
C GLY A 189 7.54 -4.37 0.03
N HIS A 190 8.74 -4.09 0.54
CA HIS A 190 8.95 -3.37 1.79
C HIS A 190 10.09 -2.38 1.59
N PHE A 191 9.78 -1.09 1.72
CA PHE A 191 10.77 -0.01 1.62
C PHE A 191 11.29 0.37 3.01
N ALA A 192 12.57 0.15 3.25
CA ALA A 192 13.21 0.54 4.49
C ALA A 192 13.64 2.01 4.45
N ILE A 193 12.90 2.86 5.16
CA ILE A 193 13.17 4.31 5.22
C ILE A 193 14.59 4.63 5.73
N SER A 194 15.13 3.78 6.61
CA SER A 194 16.42 4.01 7.26
C SER A 194 17.63 3.87 6.34
N ASP A 195 17.53 3.03 5.31
CA ASP A 195 18.65 2.69 4.40
C ASP A 195 18.31 2.87 2.92
N GLY A 196 17.05 3.20 2.60
CA GLY A 196 16.59 3.39 1.23
C GLY A 196 16.45 2.09 0.43
N VAL A 197 16.56 0.93 1.07
CA VAL A 197 16.49 -0.36 0.39
C VAL A 197 15.04 -0.80 0.20
N LEU A 198 14.67 -1.06 -1.05
CA LEU A 198 13.44 -1.79 -1.38
C LEU A 198 13.73 -3.30 -1.34
N ARG A 199 12.94 -4.04 -0.56
CA ARG A 199 12.95 -5.49 -0.51
C ARG A 199 11.71 -6.03 -1.21
N VAL A 200 11.86 -7.08 -1.98
CA VAL A 200 10.77 -7.74 -2.71
C VAL A 200 10.57 -9.14 -2.15
N LEU A 201 9.32 -9.53 -1.99
CA LEU A 201 8.93 -10.86 -1.52
C LEU A 201 9.24 -11.91 -2.58
N ASP A 202 10.17 -12.81 -2.25
CA ASP A 202 10.36 -14.06 -2.97
C ASP A 202 9.26 -15.04 -2.54
N LYS A 203 8.32 -15.32 -3.45
CA LYS A 203 7.14 -16.15 -3.14
C LYS A 203 7.46 -17.63 -2.95
N GLU A 204 8.56 -18.12 -3.53
CA GLU A 204 8.94 -19.51 -3.42
C GLU A 204 9.41 -19.87 -2.00
N ILE A 205 10.13 -18.95 -1.37
CA ILE A 205 10.67 -19.15 -0.03
C ILE A 205 9.97 -18.33 1.06
N GLY A 206 9.09 -17.39 0.68
CA GLY A 206 8.36 -16.54 1.62
C GLY A 206 9.19 -15.47 2.31
N GLU A 207 10.38 -15.13 1.79
CA GLU A 207 11.31 -14.16 2.37
C GLU A 207 11.46 -12.91 1.52
N PHE A 208 11.74 -11.77 2.18
CA PHE A 208 12.01 -10.51 1.51
C PHE A 208 13.50 -10.35 1.23
N LYS A 209 13.86 -10.13 -0.02
CA LYS A 209 15.24 -9.90 -0.49
C LYS A 209 15.39 -8.50 -1.07
N PRO A 210 16.56 -7.85 -0.94
CA PRO A 210 16.84 -6.60 -1.65
C PRO A 210 16.53 -6.74 -3.15
N ALA A 211 15.93 -5.69 -3.74
CA ALA A 211 15.60 -5.64 -5.16
C ALA A 211 16.84 -5.51 -6.06
N ALA A 212 17.95 -5.04 -5.50
CA ALA A 212 19.25 -4.88 -6.16
C ALA A 212 20.39 -5.08 -5.14
#